data_b36c2c76385f0741e66c1bddfc3c7315
#
_entry.id   b36c2c76385f0741e66c1bddfc3c7315
#
_cell.length_a   1.000
_cell.length_b   1.000
_cell.length_c   1.000
_cell.angle_alpha   90.00
_cell.angle_beta   90.00
_cell.angle_gamma   90.00
#
_symmetry.space_group_name_H-M   'P 1'
#
loop_
_entity.id
_entity.type
_entity.pdbx_description
1 polymer ?
#
loop_
_entity_poly.entity_id
_entity_poly.type
_entity_poly.pdbx_seq_one_letter_code
_entity_poly.pdbx_strand_id
1 'polypeptide(L)'
;FNAKRNLHYFKDFESKYNLKTIHRDFKKMGVVIFLSEVLSKILIHQQKDYQLYDFIEEAIEYYDKNIFNSMFHIVFLVNLSKFLGFYPDVNNNHCQYFDLQHGFYSNIKDSDYIIFNDDLQCFNKILGINFDDLKTLTLTPVQRKNLLDNIILYYKLHIENFTSVKSLDVLRKLF
;
A
#
# COMPACT_ATOMS: atom_id res chain seq x y z
N PHE A 1 25.55 -2.35 -19.86
CA PHE A 1 26.03 -2.36 -18.46
C PHE A 1 27.50 -2.75 -18.45
N ASN A 2 28.37 -1.92 -17.87
CA ASN A 2 29.79 -2.23 -17.73
C ASN A 2 30.05 -2.66 -16.26
N ALA A 3 30.24 -3.95 -16.03
CA ALA A 3 30.37 -4.58 -14.71
C ALA A 3 31.56 -4.06 -13.86
N LYS A 4 32.41 -3.21 -14.39
CA LYS A 4 33.59 -2.65 -13.71
C LYS A 4 33.36 -1.26 -13.07
N ARG A 5 32.17 -0.68 -13.13
CA ARG A 5 31.88 0.63 -12.55
C ARG A 5 30.85 0.53 -11.45
N ASN A 6 31.14 1.11 -10.28
CA ASN A 6 30.21 1.19 -9.15
C ASN A 6 29.06 2.19 -9.37
N LEU A 7 29.15 3.03 -10.40
CA LEU A 7 28.12 4.00 -10.77
C LEU A 7 27.80 3.83 -12.26
N HIS A 8 26.51 3.64 -12.57
CA HIS A 8 26.02 3.53 -13.93
C HIS A 8 25.23 4.78 -14.30
N TYR A 9 25.46 5.33 -15.48
CA TYR A 9 24.73 6.47 -16.02
C TYR A 9 23.76 5.98 -17.09
N PHE A 10 22.53 6.47 -17.04
CA PHE A 10 21.61 6.36 -18.16
C PHE A 10 22.05 7.38 -19.23
N LYS A 11 22.28 6.92 -20.45
CA LYS A 11 22.64 7.79 -21.55
C LYS A 11 21.40 8.32 -22.26
N ASP A 12 20.41 7.46 -22.45
CA ASP A 12 19.12 7.78 -23.03
C ASP A 12 18.03 6.97 -22.30
N PHE A 13 16.87 7.57 -22.08
CA PHE A 13 15.70 6.87 -21.58
C PHE A 13 14.45 7.43 -22.25
N GLU A 14 13.54 6.56 -22.60
CA GLU A 14 12.19 6.90 -23.04
C GLU A 14 11.19 6.47 -21.98
N SER A 15 10.22 7.34 -21.69
CA SER A 15 9.10 6.97 -20.82
C SER A 15 8.11 6.12 -21.64
N LYS A 16 7.86 4.89 -21.18
CA LYS A 16 6.86 4.00 -21.77
C LYS A 16 5.44 4.59 -21.66
N TYR A 17 5.20 5.38 -20.62
CA TYR A 17 3.89 5.94 -20.31
C TYR A 17 3.93 7.46 -20.23
N ASN A 18 2.95 8.09 -20.87
CA ASN A 18 2.69 9.51 -20.71
C ASN A 18 1.59 9.69 -19.67
N LEU A 19 1.99 9.80 -18.40
CA LEU A 19 1.06 10.08 -17.29
C LEU A 19 0.49 11.48 -17.47
N LYS A 20 -0.84 11.62 -17.49
CA LYS A 20 -1.53 12.86 -17.86
C LYS A 20 -2.09 13.63 -16.67
N THR A 21 -2.57 12.94 -15.65
CA THR A 21 -3.34 13.52 -14.56
C THR A 21 -2.57 13.58 -13.25
N ILE A 22 -1.70 12.63 -12.97
CA ILE A 22 -0.89 12.61 -11.73
C ILE A 22 -0.10 13.90 -11.55
N HIS A 23 0.52 14.42 -12.63
CA HIS A 23 1.33 15.65 -12.56
C HIS A 23 0.49 16.94 -12.43
N ARG A 24 -0.81 16.88 -12.64
CA ARG A 24 -1.72 18.04 -12.62
C ARG A 24 -2.59 18.10 -11.37
N ASP A 25 -2.70 16.99 -10.66
CA ASP A 25 -3.50 16.88 -9.44
C ASP A 25 -2.58 16.69 -8.23
N PHE A 26 -2.51 17.71 -7.36
CA PHE A 26 -1.62 17.68 -6.20
C PHE A 26 -1.96 16.57 -5.20
N LYS A 27 -3.24 16.12 -5.12
CA LYS A 27 -3.63 14.99 -4.29
C LYS A 27 -3.10 13.68 -4.87
N LYS A 28 -3.22 13.50 -6.18
CA LYS A 28 -2.62 12.35 -6.86
C LYS A 28 -1.10 12.33 -6.71
N MET A 29 -0.47 13.46 -6.87
CA MET A 29 0.99 13.59 -6.69
C MET A 29 1.42 13.20 -5.27
N GLY A 30 0.69 13.69 -4.24
CA GLY A 30 0.96 13.35 -2.84
C GLY A 30 0.88 11.84 -2.58
N VAL A 31 -0.12 11.16 -3.14
CA VAL A 31 -0.25 9.70 -3.06
C VAL A 31 0.92 8.99 -3.75
N VAL A 32 1.31 9.41 -4.94
CA VAL A 32 2.43 8.78 -5.68
C VAL A 32 3.76 8.97 -4.96
N ILE A 33 4.01 10.15 -4.37
CA ILE A 33 5.20 10.39 -3.54
C ILE A 33 5.22 9.44 -2.34
N PHE A 34 4.10 9.27 -1.66
CA PHE A 34 3.97 8.34 -0.55
C PHE A 34 4.24 6.90 -0.98
N LEU A 35 3.60 6.43 -2.04
CA LEU A 35 3.80 5.07 -2.55
C LEU A 35 5.24 4.84 -3.03
N SER A 36 5.86 5.84 -3.68
CA SER A 36 7.26 5.77 -4.10
C SER A 36 8.21 5.61 -2.92
N GLU A 37 7.98 6.33 -1.81
CA GLU A 37 8.78 6.14 -0.60
C GLU A 37 8.59 4.76 0.00
N VAL A 38 7.36 4.25 0.08
CA VAL A 38 7.06 2.90 0.57
C VAL A 38 7.77 1.86 -0.31
N LEU A 39 7.57 1.91 -1.63
CA LEU A 39 8.19 0.98 -2.58
C LEU A 39 9.73 1.04 -2.52
N SER A 40 10.32 2.22 -2.39
CA SER A 40 11.78 2.35 -2.28
C SER A 40 12.36 1.63 -1.07
N LYS A 41 11.61 1.55 0.05
CA LYS A 41 12.01 0.84 1.26
C LYS A 41 11.84 -0.68 1.15
N ILE A 42 10.86 -1.12 0.38
CA ILE A 42 10.52 -2.54 0.23
C ILE A 42 11.40 -3.21 -0.82
N LEU A 43 11.66 -2.51 -1.94
CA LEU A 43 12.26 -3.12 -3.13
C LEU A 43 13.80 -3.17 -3.10
N ILE A 44 14.47 -2.59 -2.10
CA ILE A 44 15.94 -2.53 -2.04
C ILE A 44 16.61 -3.91 -2.15
N HIS A 45 16.00 -4.94 -1.61
CA HIS A 45 16.56 -6.30 -1.56
C HIS A 45 15.75 -7.32 -2.37
N GLN A 46 14.77 -6.87 -3.15
CA GLN A 46 13.92 -7.77 -3.92
C GLN A 46 14.66 -8.29 -5.17
N GLN A 47 14.48 -9.57 -5.45
CA GLN A 47 14.86 -10.17 -6.74
C GLN A 47 13.88 -9.70 -7.82
N LYS A 48 14.23 -9.96 -9.09
CA LYS A 48 13.35 -9.65 -10.23
C LYS A 48 12.04 -10.41 -10.09
N ASP A 49 10.95 -9.68 -9.93
CA ASP A 49 9.59 -10.19 -9.88
C ASP A 49 8.75 -9.46 -10.93
N TYR A 50 8.41 -10.17 -11.99
CA TYR A 50 7.63 -9.61 -13.09
C TYR A 50 6.17 -9.38 -12.69
N GLN A 51 5.60 -10.24 -11.84
CA GLN A 51 4.20 -10.08 -11.39
C GLN A 51 4.05 -8.86 -10.50
N LEU A 52 4.99 -8.62 -9.60
CA LEU A 52 5.04 -7.42 -8.79
C LEU A 52 5.23 -6.16 -9.65
N TYR A 53 6.09 -6.24 -10.67
CA TYR A 53 6.29 -5.13 -11.60
C TYR A 53 5.00 -4.80 -12.35
N ASP A 54 4.36 -5.80 -12.95
CA ASP A 54 3.12 -5.63 -13.71
C ASP A 54 2.01 -5.06 -12.82
N PHE A 55 1.87 -5.55 -11.58
CA PHE A 55 0.91 -5.01 -10.61
C PHE A 55 1.15 -3.51 -10.35
N ILE A 56 2.40 -3.10 -10.10
CA ILE A 56 2.73 -1.69 -9.83
C ILE A 56 2.44 -0.83 -11.07
N GLU A 57 2.83 -1.30 -12.24
CA GLU A 57 2.62 -0.62 -13.51
C GLU A 57 1.12 -0.40 -13.77
N GLU A 58 0.32 -1.46 -13.72
CA GLU A 58 -1.14 -1.42 -13.91
C GLU A 58 -1.84 -0.51 -12.89
N ALA A 59 -1.42 -0.58 -11.62
CA ALA A 59 -1.98 0.26 -10.57
C ALA A 59 -1.74 1.76 -10.82
N ILE A 60 -0.53 2.13 -11.23
CA ILE A 60 -0.20 3.54 -11.53
C ILE A 60 -0.92 4.03 -12.78
N GLU A 61 -1.02 3.18 -13.82
CA GLU A 61 -1.83 3.51 -14.99
C GLU A 61 -3.30 3.71 -14.66
N TYR A 62 -3.88 2.78 -13.87
CA TYR A 62 -5.24 2.91 -13.39
C TYR A 62 -5.44 4.24 -12.66
N TYR A 63 -4.53 4.57 -11.74
CA TYR A 63 -4.61 5.79 -10.95
C TYR A 63 -4.50 7.05 -11.79
N ASP A 64 -3.65 7.04 -12.82
CA ASP A 64 -3.56 8.18 -13.74
C ASP A 64 -4.84 8.36 -14.56
N LYS A 65 -5.41 7.26 -15.07
CA LYS A 65 -6.59 7.29 -15.97
C LYS A 65 -7.90 7.65 -15.26
N ASN A 66 -8.01 7.40 -13.96
CA ASN A 66 -9.23 7.60 -13.19
C ASN A 66 -9.20 8.90 -12.37
N ILE A 67 -10.37 9.34 -11.89
CA ILE A 67 -10.48 10.47 -10.97
C ILE A 67 -9.81 10.11 -9.63
N PHE A 68 -9.34 11.13 -8.90
CA PHE A 68 -8.77 10.95 -7.58
C PHE A 68 -9.72 10.16 -6.65
N ASN A 69 -9.16 9.14 -5.97
CA ASN A 69 -9.85 8.39 -4.94
C ASN A 69 -8.95 8.27 -3.71
N SER A 70 -9.46 8.69 -2.55
CA SER A 70 -8.70 8.71 -1.29
C SER A 70 -8.45 7.33 -0.69
N MET A 71 -9.03 6.26 -1.24
CA MET A 71 -8.79 4.87 -0.81
C MET A 71 -7.74 4.15 -1.66
N PHE A 72 -7.34 4.72 -2.80
CA PHE A 72 -6.44 4.05 -3.75
C PHE A 72 -5.15 3.54 -3.09
N HIS A 73 -4.45 4.39 -2.36
CA HIS A 73 -3.17 4.01 -1.73
C HIS A 73 -3.33 2.94 -0.65
N ILE A 74 -4.46 2.92 0.05
CA ILE A 74 -4.78 1.92 1.07
C ILE A 74 -4.99 0.55 0.40
N VAL A 75 -5.83 0.51 -0.64
CA VAL A 75 -6.10 -0.71 -1.40
C VAL A 75 -4.83 -1.18 -2.15
N PHE A 76 -4.04 -0.24 -2.66
CA PHE A 76 -2.74 -0.56 -3.27
C PHE A 76 -1.83 -1.30 -2.27
N LEU A 77 -1.65 -0.78 -1.05
CA LEU A 77 -0.82 -1.43 -0.04
C LEU A 77 -1.34 -2.82 0.34
N VAL A 78 -2.64 -2.97 0.55
CA VAL A 78 -3.22 -4.28 0.87
C VAL A 78 -2.99 -5.28 -0.27
N ASN A 79 -3.19 -4.90 -1.53
CA ASN A 79 -2.91 -5.79 -2.65
C ASN A 79 -1.40 -6.05 -2.84
N LEU A 80 -0.55 -5.06 -2.59
CA LEU A 80 0.91 -5.20 -2.63
C LEU A 80 1.39 -6.30 -1.66
N SER A 81 0.78 -6.43 -0.48
CA SER A 81 1.16 -7.46 0.51
C SER A 81 0.99 -8.90 -0.01
N LYS A 82 0.15 -9.13 -1.05
CA LYS A 82 0.03 -10.44 -1.73
C LYS A 82 1.35 -10.85 -2.40
N PHE A 83 1.97 -9.91 -3.09
CA PHE A 83 3.23 -10.14 -3.80
C PHE A 83 4.42 -10.22 -2.84
N LEU A 84 4.29 -9.64 -1.66
CA LEU A 84 5.31 -9.67 -0.61
C LEU A 84 5.17 -10.87 0.34
N GLY A 85 4.12 -11.70 0.17
CA GLY A 85 3.95 -12.95 0.90
C GLY A 85 3.36 -12.82 2.30
N PHE A 86 2.81 -11.64 2.68
CA PHE A 86 2.17 -11.43 3.98
C PHE A 86 0.75 -10.86 3.86
N TYR A 87 0.01 -11.25 2.80
CA TYR A 87 -1.41 -10.88 2.72
C TYR A 87 -2.18 -11.44 3.91
N PRO A 88 -3.08 -10.64 4.53
CA PRO A 88 -3.89 -11.10 5.66
C PRO A 88 -4.63 -12.40 5.37
N ASP A 89 -4.56 -13.36 6.28
CA ASP A 89 -5.37 -14.57 6.17
C ASP A 89 -6.85 -14.20 6.37
N VAL A 90 -7.65 -14.41 5.34
CA VAL A 90 -9.08 -14.05 5.34
C VAL A 90 -9.98 -15.13 5.95
N ASN A 91 -9.39 -16.27 6.34
CA ASN A 91 -10.13 -17.30 7.04
C ASN A 91 -10.55 -16.77 8.44
N ASN A 92 -11.69 -17.25 8.93
CA ASN A 92 -12.21 -16.90 10.25
C ASN A 92 -12.46 -15.38 10.48
N ASN A 93 -12.80 -14.63 9.43
CA ASN A 93 -13.08 -13.19 9.50
C ASN A 93 -14.30 -12.81 10.39
N HIS A 94 -14.98 -13.80 10.94
CA HIS A 94 -16.04 -13.64 11.94
C HIS A 94 -15.53 -13.51 13.38
N CYS A 95 -14.22 -13.69 13.61
CA CYS A 95 -13.60 -13.51 14.92
C CYS A 95 -13.59 -12.03 15.34
N GLN A 96 -13.43 -11.81 16.64
CA GLN A 96 -13.51 -10.47 17.25
C GLN A 96 -12.27 -9.62 17.05
N TYR A 97 -11.13 -10.25 16.76
CA TYR A 97 -9.83 -9.60 16.64
C TYR A 97 -9.12 -10.04 15.37
N PHE A 98 -8.29 -9.15 14.83
CA PHE A 98 -7.26 -9.50 13.85
C PHE A 98 -5.90 -9.15 14.44
N ASP A 99 -5.00 -10.12 14.49
CA ASP A 99 -3.64 -9.95 14.97
C ASP A 99 -2.74 -9.46 13.84
N LEU A 100 -2.29 -8.21 13.94
CA LEU A 100 -1.40 -7.60 12.95
C LEU A 100 -0.01 -8.23 12.93
N GLN A 101 0.45 -8.81 14.04
CA GLN A 101 1.77 -9.43 14.11
C GLN A 101 1.80 -10.79 13.39
N HIS A 102 0.73 -11.55 13.52
CA HIS A 102 0.67 -12.91 12.96
C HIS A 102 -0.17 -12.99 11.67
N GLY A 103 -0.93 -11.96 11.33
CA GLY A 103 -1.69 -11.86 10.08
C GLY A 103 -2.97 -12.73 10.03
N PHE A 104 -3.55 -13.10 11.17
CA PHE A 104 -4.75 -13.95 11.23
C PHE A 104 -5.81 -13.44 12.23
N TYR A 105 -7.03 -13.95 12.08
CA TYR A 105 -8.16 -13.65 12.97
C TYR A 105 -8.16 -14.55 14.21
N SER A 106 -8.53 -13.98 15.37
CA SER A 106 -8.61 -14.69 16.65
C SER A 106 -9.79 -14.20 17.49
N ASN A 107 -10.27 -15.05 18.41
CA ASN A 107 -11.18 -14.65 19.48
C ASN A 107 -10.45 -14.40 20.81
N ILE A 108 -9.13 -14.59 20.82
CA ILE A 108 -8.28 -14.40 22.01
C ILE A 108 -7.46 -13.13 21.80
N LYS A 109 -7.42 -12.30 22.82
CA LYS A 109 -6.60 -11.08 22.86
C LYS A 109 -5.27 -11.40 23.54
N ASP A 110 -4.33 -11.95 22.81
CA ASP A 110 -3.01 -12.39 23.31
C ASP A 110 -1.83 -11.60 22.72
N SER A 111 -2.10 -10.58 21.91
CA SER A 111 -1.08 -9.73 21.30
C SER A 111 -1.38 -8.24 21.59
N ASP A 112 -0.33 -7.43 21.64
CA ASP A 112 -0.44 -5.97 21.72
C ASP A 112 -0.80 -5.31 20.37
N TYR A 113 -0.68 -6.06 19.28
CA TYR A 113 -0.88 -5.58 17.90
C TYR A 113 -2.18 -6.09 17.30
N ILE A 114 -3.29 -5.83 17.96
CA ILE A 114 -4.61 -6.27 17.48
C ILE A 114 -5.49 -5.11 17.05
N ILE A 115 -6.29 -5.36 16.02
CA ILE A 115 -7.40 -4.49 15.62
C ILE A 115 -8.75 -5.16 15.95
N PHE A 116 -9.75 -4.36 16.31
CA PHE A 116 -11.07 -4.82 16.74
C PHE A 116 -12.13 -3.74 16.53
N ASN A 117 -13.39 -4.07 16.75
CA ASN A 117 -14.54 -3.16 16.58
C ASN A 117 -14.56 -2.47 15.21
N ASP A 118 -14.70 -1.14 15.19
CA ASP A 118 -14.83 -0.35 13.95
C ASP A 118 -13.59 -0.44 13.06
N ASP A 119 -12.39 -0.49 13.65
CA ASP A 119 -11.15 -0.63 12.87
C ASP A 119 -11.09 -1.99 12.17
N LEU A 120 -11.53 -3.06 12.82
CA LEU A 120 -11.65 -4.39 12.22
C LEU A 120 -12.69 -4.42 11.09
N GLN A 121 -13.83 -3.77 11.28
CA GLN A 121 -14.85 -3.65 10.23
C GLN A 121 -14.31 -2.90 9.01
N CYS A 122 -13.58 -1.80 9.22
CA CYS A 122 -12.93 -1.05 8.14
C CYS A 122 -11.87 -1.89 7.42
N PHE A 123 -11.07 -2.65 8.18
CA PHE A 123 -10.07 -3.56 7.63
C PHE A 123 -10.71 -4.66 6.77
N ASN A 124 -11.77 -5.30 7.26
CA ASN A 124 -12.49 -6.34 6.51
C ASN A 124 -13.08 -5.83 5.20
N LYS A 125 -13.54 -4.57 5.15
CA LYS A 125 -14.10 -3.97 3.93
C LYS A 125 -13.09 -3.82 2.79
N ILE A 126 -11.81 -3.75 3.07
CA ILE A 126 -10.78 -3.54 2.04
C ILE A 126 -10.13 -4.83 1.57
N LEU A 127 -10.30 -5.94 2.30
CA LEU A 127 -9.75 -7.23 1.92
C LEU A 127 -10.48 -7.77 0.67
N GLY A 128 -9.74 -8.18 -0.33
CA GLY A 128 -10.28 -8.67 -1.60
C GLY A 128 -10.77 -7.60 -2.57
N ILE A 129 -10.71 -6.32 -2.21
CA ILE A 129 -11.12 -5.21 -3.08
C ILE A 129 -10.09 -4.99 -4.20
N ASN A 130 -10.58 -4.83 -5.43
CA ASN A 130 -9.81 -4.42 -6.59
C ASN A 130 -9.95 -2.89 -6.83
N PHE A 131 -9.11 -2.34 -7.70
CA PHE A 131 -9.16 -0.90 -7.99
C PHE A 131 -10.48 -0.45 -8.62
N ASP A 132 -11.15 -1.29 -9.40
CA ASP A 132 -12.44 -0.98 -10.01
C ASP A 132 -13.56 -0.80 -8.97
N ASP A 133 -13.43 -1.46 -7.81
CA ASP A 133 -14.38 -1.43 -6.72
C ASP A 133 -14.15 -0.28 -5.74
N LEU A 134 -13.12 0.55 -5.94
CA LEU A 134 -12.78 1.68 -5.04
C LEU A 134 -13.95 2.61 -4.75
N LYS A 135 -14.88 2.77 -5.70
CA LYS A 135 -16.06 3.63 -5.55
C LYS A 135 -17.08 3.09 -4.54
N THR A 136 -17.02 1.80 -4.24
CA THR A 136 -17.92 1.15 -3.26
C THR A 136 -17.47 1.40 -1.83
N LEU A 137 -16.20 1.77 -1.64
CA LEU A 137 -15.61 2.00 -0.32
C LEU A 137 -15.97 3.40 0.20
N THR A 138 -16.75 3.44 1.26
CA THR A 138 -17.09 4.68 1.97
C THR A 138 -16.59 4.62 3.39
N LEU A 139 -15.54 5.38 3.69
CA LEU A 139 -14.97 5.55 5.02
C LEU A 139 -14.85 7.04 5.37
N THR A 140 -15.09 7.36 6.63
CA THR A 140 -14.83 8.71 7.16
C THR A 140 -13.34 9.04 7.14
N PRO A 141 -12.93 10.32 7.19
CA PRO A 141 -11.51 10.68 7.29
C PRO A 141 -10.79 10.02 8.47
N VAL A 142 -11.46 9.90 9.63
CA VAL A 142 -10.89 9.25 10.82
C VAL A 142 -10.69 7.75 10.59
N GLN A 143 -11.68 7.07 10.01
CA GLN A 143 -11.56 5.64 9.68
C GLN A 143 -10.44 5.38 8.66
N ARG A 144 -10.31 6.22 7.62
CA ARG A 144 -9.21 6.10 6.65
C ARG A 144 -7.85 6.28 7.30
N LYS A 145 -7.72 7.27 8.18
CA LYS A 145 -6.47 7.50 8.92
C LYS A 145 -6.10 6.30 9.78
N ASN A 146 -7.03 5.82 10.61
CA ASN A 146 -6.78 4.66 11.48
C ASN A 146 -6.42 3.42 10.65
N LEU A 147 -7.15 3.19 9.57
CA LEU A 147 -6.91 2.07 8.67
C LEU A 147 -5.51 2.13 8.03
N LEU A 148 -5.10 3.31 7.55
CA LEU A 148 -3.76 3.50 7.00
C LEU A 148 -2.68 3.30 8.07
N ASP A 149 -2.89 3.80 9.29
CA ASP A 149 -1.96 3.62 10.40
C ASP A 149 -1.80 2.13 10.75
N ASN A 150 -2.88 1.37 10.78
CA ASN A 150 -2.87 -0.08 10.99
C ASN A 150 -2.14 -0.83 9.87
N ILE A 151 -2.34 -0.44 8.62
CA ILE A 151 -1.62 -1.05 7.47
C ILE A 151 -0.13 -0.73 7.53
N ILE A 152 0.26 0.50 7.84
CA ILE A 152 1.69 0.85 8.00
C ILE A 152 2.31 0.11 9.17
N LEU A 153 1.57 -0.09 10.27
CA LEU A 153 2.03 -0.93 11.37
C LEU A 153 2.19 -2.40 10.94
N TYR A 154 1.22 -2.92 10.17
CA TYR A 154 1.27 -4.26 9.60
C TYR A 154 2.54 -4.46 8.76
N TYR A 155 2.86 -3.51 7.88
CA TYR A 155 4.11 -3.53 7.10
C TYR A 155 5.35 -3.51 7.97
N LYS A 156 5.37 -2.74 9.05
CA LYS A 156 6.50 -2.69 10.00
C LYS A 156 6.72 -4.00 10.73
N LEU A 157 5.65 -4.75 10.98
CA LEU A 157 5.73 -6.04 11.68
C LEU A 157 6.19 -7.18 10.76
N HIS A 158 5.92 -7.07 9.44
CA HIS A 158 6.18 -8.14 8.48
C HIS A 158 7.43 -7.91 7.60
N ILE A 159 7.92 -6.68 7.50
CA ILE A 159 9.09 -6.36 6.67
C ILE A 159 10.24 -5.92 7.56
N GLU A 160 11.32 -6.69 7.53
CA GLU A 160 12.55 -6.35 8.26
C GLU A 160 13.10 -5.01 7.76
N ASN A 161 13.50 -4.15 8.69
CA ASN A 161 14.05 -2.81 8.42
C ASN A 161 13.08 -1.83 7.73
N PHE A 162 11.75 -2.09 7.71
CA PHE A 162 10.79 -1.11 7.25
C PHE A 162 10.71 0.08 8.22
N THR A 163 11.38 1.15 7.85
CA THR A 163 11.49 2.37 8.69
C THR A 163 10.28 3.28 8.54
N SER A 164 10.25 4.38 9.32
CA SER A 164 9.21 5.41 9.21
C SER A 164 9.13 5.99 7.79
N VAL A 165 7.90 6.20 7.32
CA VAL A 165 7.59 6.81 6.01
C VAL A 165 7.35 8.30 6.25
N LYS A 166 8.26 9.16 5.79
CA LYS A 166 8.21 10.62 6.04
C LYS A 166 7.07 11.30 5.29
N SER A 167 6.79 10.84 4.09
CA SER A 167 5.69 11.37 3.26
C SER A 167 4.29 11.06 3.83
N LEU A 168 4.18 10.15 4.79
CA LEU A 168 2.92 9.83 5.46
C LEU A 168 2.32 11.07 6.15
N ASP A 169 3.15 11.92 6.77
CA ASP A 169 2.67 13.14 7.43
C ASP A 169 2.17 14.19 6.44
N VAL A 170 2.77 14.22 5.24
CA VAL A 170 2.28 15.07 4.14
C VAL A 170 0.95 14.53 3.62
N LEU A 171 0.88 13.20 3.40
CA LEU A 171 -0.34 12.54 2.92
C LEU A 171 -1.53 12.80 3.85
N ARG A 172 -1.33 12.69 5.17
CA ARG A 172 -2.37 12.95 6.19
C ARG A 172 -2.92 14.38 6.18
N LYS A 173 -2.15 15.35 5.67
CA LYS A 173 -2.59 16.75 5.54
C LYS A 173 -3.38 17.01 4.26
N LEU A 174 -3.37 16.06 3.33
CA LEU A 174 -4.05 16.18 2.05
C LEU A 174 -5.51 15.65 2.09
N PHE A 175 -5.86 14.88 3.14
CA PHE A 175 -7.17 14.16 3.18
C PHE A 175 -7.85 14.27 4.54
#